data_89bb04a0493cc7b1239c61aba60ecd1f
#
_entry.id   89bb04a0493cc7b1239c61aba60ecd1f
#
_cell.length_a   1.000
_cell.length_b   1.000
_cell.length_c   1.000
_cell.angle_alpha   90.00
_cell.angle_beta   90.00
_cell.angle_gamma   90.00
#
_symmetry.space_group_name_H-M   'P 1'
#
loop_
_entity.id
_entity.type
_entity.pdbx_description
1 polymer ?
#
loop_
_entity_poly.entity_id
_entity_poly.type
_entity_poly.pdbx_seq_one_letter_code
_entity_poly.pdbx_strand_id
1 'polypeptide(L)'
;MAQASVSADTPGIIESDLALNLDPNVSASYSGTGVTVTDLSGAGRHGTLAGSPLPTFDGTGPKSFDLTRSLVSNTASTASKIAINSKFLTDNFTIQTWIKTSQVGYSTAHYTTMYIMASECGGRAADWGMGVNNTGKLAFGVGPSDATFATPDAVNTNAWINVAATREMASGQIKLYINGVLKTTGNGQSGNSLTCSADGKTWIGNGQDAPAYSFGGKISTVLAYTRVLTASDILANYNATVGTFYPVTYDILYDANGATSGSVPDTGSYTTGGSASVIAENSGSLARIGYTFSGWNSAIDGSGTTYTPGVSTYSTNANVTLYAMWTPIPTTTTTTTTTTTTTTAPPAVVIDIQVPVTTIATGQGPTTTVGAQTTTRQTTSPSSSSPVTSEKATTTTVASVSTTSTSVAPPIIPRVSPGESALDVGGVASKVDVSREDNQLIMTAGPLKAVLSGANSEGARQPLDSDGNLRLKGGDVIKINMNGFKPASKVEVWLFSTPRRLGSAIVGKDGQMSGSFAIPAEVESGPHRIAIKGKLPNGKSATFTLGVAMGDVPKTSTLTRMLIAIPIALSVVIGLIVPNQIRRRRKNAL
;
A
#
# COMPACT_ATOMS: atom_id res chain seq x y z
N MET A 1 -39.56 4.25 -16.35
CA MET A 1 -38.50 3.35 -16.81
C MET A 1 -37.21 3.82 -16.15
N ALA A 2 -36.74 3.10 -15.15
CA ALA A 2 -35.47 3.40 -14.52
C ALA A 2 -34.36 3.00 -15.49
N GLN A 3 -33.58 3.98 -15.96
CA GLN A 3 -32.34 3.71 -16.67
C GLN A 3 -31.38 3.03 -15.69
N ALA A 4 -31.05 1.77 -15.97
CA ALA A 4 -29.94 1.13 -15.31
C ALA A 4 -28.67 1.91 -15.70
N SER A 5 -28.09 2.64 -14.76
CA SER A 5 -26.78 3.23 -14.90
C SER A 5 -25.77 2.12 -15.07
N VAL A 6 -25.21 1.97 -16.25
CA VAL A 6 -24.00 1.19 -16.45
C VAL A 6 -22.87 1.98 -15.80
N SER A 7 -22.57 1.64 -14.56
CA SER A 7 -21.42 2.15 -13.84
C SER A 7 -20.16 1.61 -14.51
N ALA A 8 -19.56 2.41 -15.37
CA ALA A 8 -18.19 2.18 -15.85
C ALA A 8 -17.24 2.91 -14.89
N ASP A 9 -17.20 2.43 -13.65
CA ASP A 9 -16.63 3.19 -12.53
C ASP A 9 -15.13 3.00 -12.42
N THR A 10 -14.47 4.05 -11.97
CA THR A 10 -13.20 3.94 -11.24
C THR A 10 -13.55 3.28 -9.90
N PRO A 11 -13.25 2.00 -9.67
CA PRO A 11 -13.80 1.29 -8.52
C PRO A 11 -13.33 1.88 -7.19
N GLY A 12 -14.27 2.09 -6.26
CA GLY A 12 -13.98 2.44 -4.86
C GLY A 12 -13.72 3.92 -4.57
N ILE A 13 -13.94 4.83 -5.52
CA ILE A 13 -13.95 6.27 -5.25
C ILE A 13 -15.26 6.70 -4.56
N ILE A 14 -15.22 7.85 -3.93
CA ILE A 14 -16.42 8.48 -3.37
C ILE A 14 -17.33 8.96 -4.51
N GLU A 15 -18.58 8.53 -4.52
CA GLU A 15 -19.55 8.88 -5.58
C GLU A 15 -20.46 10.04 -5.18
N SER A 16 -20.68 10.26 -3.88
CA SER A 16 -21.58 11.33 -3.41
C SER A 16 -21.07 12.70 -3.81
N ASP A 17 -21.93 13.46 -4.54
CA ASP A 17 -21.64 14.80 -5.09
C ASP A 17 -20.45 14.83 -6.06
N LEU A 18 -20.12 13.68 -6.66
CA LEU A 18 -19.13 13.58 -7.74
C LEU A 18 -19.69 14.32 -8.97
N ALA A 19 -19.00 15.36 -9.37
CA ALA A 19 -19.45 16.26 -10.44
C ALA A 19 -18.62 16.12 -11.72
N LEU A 20 -17.45 15.49 -11.64
CA LEU A 20 -16.59 15.18 -12.78
C LEU A 20 -15.73 13.96 -12.45
N ASN A 21 -15.69 13.00 -13.38
CA ASN A 21 -14.77 11.87 -13.37
C ASN A 21 -14.23 11.64 -14.78
N LEU A 22 -13.03 12.16 -15.06
CA LEU A 22 -12.30 11.88 -16.28
C LEU A 22 -11.16 10.92 -15.95
N ASP A 23 -11.32 9.66 -16.33
CA ASP A 23 -10.32 8.62 -16.03
C ASP A 23 -9.84 7.93 -17.31
N PRO A 24 -8.68 8.32 -17.87
CA PRO A 24 -8.13 7.71 -19.07
C PRO A 24 -7.75 6.23 -18.89
N ASN A 25 -7.69 5.73 -17.64
CA ASN A 25 -7.46 4.31 -17.37
C ASN A 25 -8.71 3.45 -17.65
N VAL A 26 -9.89 4.07 -17.65
CA VAL A 26 -11.17 3.45 -17.97
C VAL A 26 -11.52 3.71 -19.43
N SER A 27 -11.66 2.66 -20.25
CA SER A 27 -11.91 2.78 -21.69
C SER A 27 -13.22 3.49 -22.04
N ALA A 28 -14.23 3.42 -21.15
CA ALA A 28 -15.48 4.17 -21.28
C ALA A 28 -15.29 5.69 -21.13
N SER A 29 -14.27 6.13 -20.38
CA SER A 29 -13.90 7.55 -20.33
C SER A 29 -13.10 7.96 -21.56
N TYR A 30 -12.07 7.17 -21.93
CA TYR A 30 -11.30 7.46 -23.13
C TYR A 30 -10.77 6.19 -23.78
N SER A 31 -11.15 5.98 -25.05
CA SER A 31 -10.78 4.78 -25.82
C SER A 31 -9.36 4.80 -26.38
N GLY A 32 -8.63 5.92 -26.24
CA GLY A 32 -7.30 6.14 -26.82
C GLY A 32 -7.31 6.97 -28.11
N THR A 33 -8.47 7.31 -28.64
CA THR A 33 -8.61 8.07 -29.89
C THR A 33 -9.75 9.11 -29.79
N GLY A 34 -9.69 10.12 -30.66
CA GLY A 34 -10.67 11.21 -30.69
C GLY A 34 -10.31 12.34 -29.73
N VAL A 35 -11.21 13.31 -29.61
CA VAL A 35 -11.01 14.52 -28.78
C VAL A 35 -11.91 14.59 -27.56
N THR A 36 -12.86 13.68 -27.42
CA THR A 36 -13.80 13.68 -26.31
C THR A 36 -13.34 12.72 -25.21
N VAL A 37 -13.22 13.22 -24.00
CA VAL A 37 -13.01 12.44 -22.78
C VAL A 37 -14.35 12.38 -22.04
N THR A 38 -14.96 11.21 -21.98
CA THR A 38 -16.28 11.02 -21.39
C THR A 38 -16.22 11.15 -19.88
N ASP A 39 -17.09 11.97 -19.32
CA ASP A 39 -17.32 12.10 -17.88
C ASP A 39 -18.09 10.89 -17.36
N LEU A 40 -17.51 10.15 -16.43
CA LEU A 40 -18.09 8.97 -15.81
C LEU A 40 -18.94 9.29 -14.56
N SER A 41 -18.97 10.55 -14.11
CA SER A 41 -19.76 10.95 -12.93
C SER A 41 -21.27 10.92 -13.16
N GLY A 42 -21.71 10.81 -14.41
CA GLY A 42 -23.10 10.92 -14.80
C GLY A 42 -23.61 12.38 -14.93
N ALA A 43 -22.78 13.38 -14.64
CA ALA A 43 -23.15 14.79 -14.73
C ALA A 43 -23.04 15.36 -16.16
N GLY A 44 -22.50 14.58 -17.11
CA GLY A 44 -22.40 14.96 -18.53
C GLY A 44 -21.38 16.06 -18.83
N ARG A 45 -20.39 16.27 -17.96
CA ARG A 45 -19.34 17.30 -18.12
C ARG A 45 -18.15 16.76 -18.88
N HIS A 46 -18.36 16.31 -20.11
CA HIS A 46 -17.31 15.72 -20.92
C HIS A 46 -16.16 16.70 -21.16
N GLY A 47 -14.94 16.16 -21.13
CA GLY A 47 -13.73 16.88 -21.51
C GLY A 47 -13.56 16.91 -23.03
N THR A 48 -13.05 18.01 -23.56
CA THR A 48 -12.64 18.11 -24.96
C THR A 48 -11.16 18.45 -25.03
N LEU A 49 -10.36 17.57 -25.67
CA LEU A 49 -8.94 17.85 -25.93
C LEU A 49 -8.83 19.05 -26.85
N ALA A 50 -8.04 20.02 -26.47
CA ALA A 50 -7.90 21.30 -27.17
C ALA A 50 -6.45 21.80 -27.13
N GLY A 51 -6.15 22.77 -27.98
CA GLY A 51 -4.80 23.35 -28.09
C GLY A 51 -4.08 22.92 -29.38
N SER A 52 -2.87 23.45 -29.56
CA SER A 52 -1.99 23.10 -30.69
C SER A 52 -0.55 23.07 -30.17
N PRO A 53 0.01 21.85 -29.96
CA PRO A 53 -0.58 20.54 -30.25
C PRO A 53 -1.72 20.19 -29.27
N LEU A 54 -2.55 19.21 -29.66
CA LEU A 54 -3.50 18.57 -28.73
C LEU A 54 -2.74 17.80 -27.63
N PRO A 55 -3.35 17.56 -26.45
CA PRO A 55 -2.82 16.60 -25.51
C PRO A 55 -2.57 15.24 -26.16
N THR A 56 -1.41 14.64 -25.93
CA THR A 56 -1.09 13.31 -26.44
C THR A 56 -1.52 12.27 -25.43
N PHE A 57 -2.22 11.23 -25.89
CA PHE A 57 -2.59 10.13 -25.02
C PHE A 57 -1.40 9.15 -24.85
N ASP A 58 -1.00 8.93 -23.60
CA ASP A 58 -0.06 7.87 -23.24
C ASP A 58 -0.85 6.66 -22.73
N GLY A 59 -0.91 5.62 -23.54
CA GLY A 59 -1.57 4.35 -23.23
C GLY A 59 -0.68 3.34 -22.53
N THR A 60 0.57 3.69 -22.18
CA THR A 60 1.54 2.79 -21.54
C THR A 60 1.60 3.05 -20.03
N GLY A 61 1.53 1.96 -19.23
CA GLY A 61 1.47 2.08 -17.78
C GLY A 61 0.18 2.76 -17.30
N PRO A 62 0.24 3.67 -16.31
CA PRO A 62 -0.88 4.52 -15.93
C PRO A 62 -1.24 5.43 -17.11
N LYS A 63 -2.42 5.20 -17.70
CA LYS A 63 -2.87 5.98 -18.85
C LYS A 63 -3.08 7.44 -18.48
N SER A 64 -2.71 8.34 -19.39
CA SER A 64 -2.69 9.76 -19.10
C SER A 64 -2.72 10.61 -20.37
N PHE A 65 -3.03 11.89 -20.18
CA PHE A 65 -2.80 12.91 -21.20
C PHE A 65 -1.49 13.63 -20.92
N ASP A 66 -0.57 13.59 -21.88
CA ASP A 66 0.68 14.35 -21.87
C ASP A 66 0.40 15.73 -22.47
N LEU A 67 0.54 16.76 -21.65
CA LEU A 67 0.28 18.13 -21.99
C LEU A 67 1.60 18.84 -22.28
N THR A 68 1.71 19.39 -23.48
CA THR A 68 2.86 20.19 -23.88
C THR A 68 2.69 21.63 -23.42
N ARG A 69 3.61 22.10 -22.59
CA ARG A 69 3.67 23.49 -22.15
C ARG A 69 4.11 24.39 -23.30
N SER A 70 3.37 25.44 -23.57
CA SER A 70 3.83 26.50 -24.44
C SER A 70 4.59 27.55 -23.63
N LEU A 71 5.87 27.74 -23.92
CA LEU A 71 6.67 28.83 -23.34
C LEU A 71 6.64 30.11 -24.21
N VAL A 72 5.93 30.09 -25.32
CA VAL A 72 5.82 31.22 -26.24
C VAL A 72 4.75 32.16 -25.76
N SER A 73 5.13 33.41 -25.53
CA SER A 73 4.25 34.46 -25.00
C SER A 73 3.04 34.78 -25.89
N ASN A 74 1.93 35.02 -25.23
CA ASN A 74 0.76 35.78 -25.69
C ASN A 74 -0.23 35.23 -26.71
N THR A 75 -0.28 33.94 -27.00
CA THR A 75 -1.45 33.37 -27.70
C THR A 75 -2.02 32.21 -26.90
N ALA A 76 -3.07 32.52 -26.13
CA ALA A 76 -3.81 31.57 -25.26
C ALA A 76 -4.35 30.32 -26.00
N SER A 77 -4.30 30.31 -27.31
CA SER A 77 -4.85 29.26 -28.17
C SER A 77 -3.95 28.03 -28.36
N THR A 78 -2.65 28.12 -28.07
CA THR A 78 -1.67 27.10 -28.51
C THR A 78 -1.26 26.09 -27.47
N ALA A 79 -1.61 26.25 -26.19
CA ALA A 79 -1.24 25.29 -25.16
C ALA A 79 -2.16 24.06 -25.15
N SER A 80 -1.58 22.87 -24.97
CA SER A 80 -2.35 21.64 -24.76
C SER A 80 -3.21 21.74 -23.50
N LYS A 81 -4.50 21.38 -23.60
CA LYS A 81 -5.46 21.48 -22.49
C LYS A 81 -6.68 20.59 -22.71
N ILE A 82 -7.46 20.40 -21.65
CA ILE A 82 -8.78 19.77 -21.73
C ILE A 82 -9.83 20.79 -21.32
N ALA A 83 -10.78 21.06 -22.18
CA ALA A 83 -11.88 22.01 -21.94
C ALA A 83 -13.09 21.29 -21.35
N ILE A 84 -13.62 21.76 -20.25
CA ILE A 84 -14.94 21.41 -19.72
C ILE A 84 -15.87 22.58 -20.02
N ASN A 85 -16.86 22.37 -20.89
CA ASN A 85 -17.81 23.43 -21.30
C ASN A 85 -18.86 23.73 -20.21
N SER A 86 -18.39 23.87 -18.99
CA SER A 86 -19.22 24.17 -17.81
C SER A 86 -18.36 24.76 -16.71
N LYS A 87 -18.89 25.77 -16.04
CA LYS A 87 -18.39 26.22 -14.75
C LYS A 87 -19.27 25.65 -13.66
N PHE A 88 -18.75 24.82 -12.78
CA PHE A 88 -19.53 24.06 -11.82
C PHE A 88 -18.93 24.02 -10.40
N LEU A 89 -17.67 24.45 -10.25
CA LEU A 89 -16.99 24.53 -8.96
C LEU A 89 -16.99 25.99 -8.48
N THR A 90 -18.11 26.41 -7.90
CA THR A 90 -18.36 27.82 -7.53
C THR A 90 -18.36 28.06 -6.03
N ASP A 91 -18.87 27.13 -5.24
CA ASP A 91 -19.11 27.28 -3.80
C ASP A 91 -18.20 26.39 -2.98
N ASN A 92 -18.76 25.32 -2.42
CA ASN A 92 -18.01 24.24 -1.80
C ASN A 92 -17.56 23.27 -2.86
N PHE A 93 -16.28 22.93 -2.89
CA PHE A 93 -15.82 21.93 -3.84
C PHE A 93 -14.53 21.26 -3.43
N THR A 94 -14.25 20.17 -4.11
CA THR A 94 -12.99 19.42 -4.04
C THR A 94 -12.53 19.07 -5.43
N ILE A 95 -11.22 19.17 -5.65
CA ILE A 95 -10.53 18.69 -6.85
C ILE A 95 -9.47 17.69 -6.40
N GLN A 96 -9.40 16.52 -7.05
CA GLN A 96 -8.37 15.52 -6.80
C GLN A 96 -7.90 14.90 -8.11
N THR A 97 -6.61 14.82 -8.35
CA THR A 97 -6.05 14.32 -9.62
C THR A 97 -4.66 13.74 -9.44
N TRP A 98 -4.24 12.93 -10.41
CA TRP A 98 -2.88 12.42 -10.52
C TRP A 98 -2.09 13.23 -11.54
N ILE A 99 -0.91 13.68 -11.15
CA ILE A 99 0.00 14.44 -12.01
C ILE A 99 1.39 13.82 -12.01
N LYS A 100 2.11 14.01 -13.12
CA LYS A 100 3.54 13.70 -13.24
C LYS A 100 4.23 14.82 -14.02
N THR A 101 5.11 15.56 -13.37
CA THR A 101 5.86 16.67 -13.98
C THR A 101 7.22 16.86 -13.31
N SER A 102 8.19 17.39 -14.03
CA SER A 102 9.45 17.92 -13.52
C SER A 102 9.50 19.45 -13.63
N GLN A 103 8.44 20.07 -14.14
CA GLN A 103 8.41 21.50 -14.43
C GLN A 103 7.87 22.31 -13.25
N VAL A 104 8.07 23.62 -13.32
CA VAL A 104 7.61 24.59 -12.30
C VAL A 104 6.79 25.69 -12.96
N GLY A 105 5.93 26.34 -12.19
CA GLY A 105 5.17 27.50 -12.62
C GLY A 105 6.00 28.77 -12.76
N TYR A 106 5.32 29.90 -13.02
CA TYR A 106 5.99 31.18 -13.23
C TYR A 106 6.26 31.91 -11.91
N SER A 107 5.32 31.92 -11.00
CA SER A 107 5.46 32.58 -9.69
C SER A 107 4.79 31.79 -8.55
N THR A 108 4.73 32.37 -7.36
CA THR A 108 4.06 31.76 -6.20
C THR A 108 2.55 32.00 -6.17
N ALA A 109 2.04 32.99 -6.90
CA ALA A 109 0.61 33.32 -6.94
C ALA A 109 -0.19 32.31 -7.75
N HIS A 110 -1.41 31.94 -7.30
CA HIS A 110 -2.23 30.94 -7.96
C HIS A 110 -2.54 31.28 -9.43
N TYR A 111 -2.75 32.55 -9.74
CA TYR A 111 -3.06 33.03 -11.09
C TYR A 111 -1.85 33.06 -12.06
N THR A 112 -0.67 32.64 -11.60
CA THR A 112 0.56 32.49 -12.41
C THR A 112 1.26 31.16 -12.18
N THR A 113 0.57 30.20 -11.56
CA THR A 113 1.08 28.83 -11.45
C THR A 113 1.05 28.13 -12.80
N MET A 114 1.70 27.00 -12.90
CA MET A 114 1.48 26.04 -13.97
C MET A 114 0.19 25.29 -13.66
N TYR A 115 -0.91 25.68 -14.32
CA TYR A 115 -2.26 25.24 -13.98
C TYR A 115 -2.49 23.74 -14.18
N ILE A 116 -2.91 23.06 -13.12
CA ILE A 116 -3.45 21.71 -13.16
C ILE A 116 -4.93 21.78 -13.56
N MET A 117 -5.71 22.63 -12.87
CA MET A 117 -7.10 22.90 -13.16
C MET A 117 -7.47 24.30 -12.71
N ALA A 118 -8.22 25.01 -13.51
CA ALA A 118 -8.58 26.40 -13.22
C ALA A 118 -9.92 26.80 -13.85
N SER A 119 -10.54 27.80 -13.25
CA SER A 119 -11.61 28.61 -13.84
C SER A 119 -11.27 30.07 -13.58
N GLU A 120 -10.38 30.60 -14.41
CA GLU A 120 -9.71 31.90 -14.26
C GLU A 120 -10.37 32.93 -15.15
N CYS A 121 -10.42 34.19 -14.72
CA CYS A 121 -11.03 35.31 -15.48
C CYS A 121 -10.11 36.51 -15.67
N GLY A 122 -8.94 36.49 -15.10
CA GLY A 122 -8.06 37.64 -15.04
C GLY A 122 -8.52 38.74 -14.08
N GLY A 123 -7.56 39.47 -13.51
CA GLY A 123 -7.83 40.47 -12.49
C GLY A 123 -8.27 39.89 -11.15
N ARG A 124 -8.81 40.73 -10.28
CA ARG A 124 -9.34 40.28 -8.96
C ARG A 124 -10.79 39.83 -9.10
N ALA A 125 -10.99 38.79 -9.87
CA ALA A 125 -12.31 38.23 -10.13
C ALA A 125 -12.68 37.12 -9.14
N ALA A 126 -13.92 36.72 -9.10
CA ALA A 126 -14.40 35.59 -8.31
C ALA A 126 -14.10 34.26 -9.03
N ASP A 127 -12.83 33.88 -9.08
CA ASP A 127 -12.24 32.76 -9.81
C ASP A 127 -11.33 31.91 -8.92
N TRP A 128 -10.71 30.88 -9.49
CA TRP A 128 -9.81 29.99 -8.76
C TRP A 128 -8.83 29.28 -9.70
N GLY A 129 -7.66 28.92 -9.13
CA GLY A 129 -6.67 28.13 -9.83
C GLY A 129 -5.93 27.16 -8.90
N MET A 130 -5.77 25.93 -9.36
CA MET A 130 -4.91 24.90 -8.78
C MET A 130 -3.75 24.61 -9.72
N GLY A 131 -2.51 24.66 -9.23
CA GLY A 131 -1.35 24.45 -10.08
C GLY A 131 -0.07 24.17 -9.32
N VAL A 132 1.03 24.05 -10.07
CA VAL A 132 2.39 23.95 -9.54
C VAL A 132 3.03 25.32 -9.61
N ASN A 133 3.54 25.85 -8.49
CA ASN A 133 4.19 27.16 -8.43
C ASN A 133 5.66 27.10 -8.88
N ASN A 134 6.37 28.25 -8.84
CA ASN A 134 7.78 28.35 -9.27
C ASN A 134 8.78 27.65 -8.33
N THR A 135 8.33 27.16 -7.17
CA THR A 135 9.13 26.34 -6.26
C THR A 135 8.77 24.86 -6.32
N GLY A 136 7.98 24.45 -7.34
CA GLY A 136 7.57 23.06 -7.55
C GLY A 136 6.49 22.55 -6.61
N LYS A 137 5.84 23.42 -5.84
CA LYS A 137 4.84 23.05 -4.83
C LYS A 137 3.43 23.12 -5.40
N LEU A 138 2.54 22.27 -4.90
CA LEU A 138 1.12 22.42 -5.17
C LEU A 138 0.65 23.75 -4.56
N ALA A 139 0.02 24.58 -5.38
CA ALA A 139 -0.58 25.82 -4.97
C ALA A 139 -2.05 25.90 -5.40
N PHE A 140 -2.87 26.49 -4.56
CA PHE A 140 -4.28 26.78 -4.84
C PHE A 140 -4.65 28.15 -4.28
N GLY A 141 -5.45 28.87 -5.01
CA GLY A 141 -5.95 30.16 -4.56
C GLY A 141 -7.25 30.54 -5.21
N VAL A 142 -7.84 31.60 -4.67
CA VAL A 142 -9.14 32.15 -5.07
C VAL A 142 -9.08 33.66 -5.13
N GLY A 143 -9.66 34.25 -6.19
CA GLY A 143 -10.00 35.68 -6.22
C GLY A 143 -11.31 35.96 -5.46
N PRO A 144 -11.64 37.24 -5.22
CA PRO A 144 -10.92 38.48 -5.54
C PRO A 144 -9.79 38.86 -4.54
N SER A 145 -9.55 38.07 -3.49
CA SER A 145 -8.50 38.38 -2.50
C SER A 145 -7.09 38.01 -2.99
N ASP A 146 -6.97 37.26 -4.07
CA ASP A 146 -5.73 36.67 -4.60
C ASP A 146 -4.97 35.82 -3.55
N ALA A 147 -5.70 35.33 -2.52
CA ALA A 147 -5.11 34.51 -1.49
C ALA A 147 -4.64 33.17 -2.08
N THR A 148 -3.33 32.93 -1.98
CA THR A 148 -2.70 31.70 -2.47
C THR A 148 -2.07 30.93 -1.32
N PHE A 149 -2.35 29.63 -1.28
CA PHE A 149 -1.76 28.69 -0.33
C PHE A 149 -0.96 27.63 -1.09
N ALA A 150 0.17 27.23 -0.53
CA ALA A 150 1.02 26.23 -1.15
C ALA A 150 1.43 25.15 -0.13
N THR A 151 1.67 23.94 -0.61
CA THR A 151 2.18 22.85 0.23
C THR A 151 3.63 23.09 0.65
N PRO A 152 4.08 22.55 1.80
CA PRO A 152 5.49 22.60 2.18
C PRO A 152 6.37 21.77 1.23
N ASP A 153 5.84 20.65 0.73
CA ASP A 153 6.55 19.70 -0.11
C ASP A 153 6.36 20.01 -1.60
N ALA A 154 7.38 19.72 -2.41
CA ALA A 154 7.31 19.84 -3.85
C ALA A 154 6.56 18.66 -4.48
N VAL A 155 5.89 18.91 -5.62
CA VAL A 155 5.14 17.91 -6.40
C VAL A 155 5.69 17.72 -7.81
N ASN A 156 6.75 18.42 -8.18
CA ASN A 156 7.41 18.33 -9.49
C ASN A 156 8.55 17.32 -9.53
N THR A 157 8.37 16.17 -8.92
CA THR A 157 9.40 15.14 -8.73
C THR A 157 9.61 14.21 -9.92
N ASN A 158 8.89 14.41 -11.03
CA ASN A 158 8.80 13.51 -12.17
C ASN A 158 8.30 12.08 -11.83
N ALA A 159 7.73 11.89 -10.64
CA ALA A 159 6.96 10.71 -10.24
C ALA A 159 5.46 11.01 -10.32
N TRP A 160 4.62 10.00 -10.34
CA TRP A 160 3.19 10.17 -10.19
C TRP A 160 2.86 10.64 -8.78
N ILE A 161 2.12 11.72 -8.65
CA ILE A 161 1.69 12.27 -7.36
C ILE A 161 0.20 12.55 -7.43
N ASN A 162 -0.55 12.09 -6.42
CA ASN A 162 -1.94 12.48 -6.23
C ASN A 162 -1.99 13.81 -5.48
N VAL A 163 -2.67 14.79 -6.05
CA VAL A 163 -2.84 16.11 -5.45
C VAL A 163 -4.31 16.44 -5.30
N ALA A 164 -4.69 17.10 -4.19
CA ALA A 164 -6.05 17.55 -4.02
C ALA A 164 -6.11 18.93 -3.34
N ALA A 165 -7.17 19.68 -3.68
CA ALA A 165 -7.56 20.93 -3.03
C ALA A 165 -9.03 20.88 -2.66
N THR A 166 -9.39 21.38 -1.47
CA THR A 166 -10.77 21.61 -1.05
C THR A 166 -10.98 23.07 -0.75
N ARG A 167 -12.19 23.58 -1.04
CA ARG A 167 -12.63 24.92 -0.66
C ARG A 167 -13.99 24.86 0.02
N GLU A 168 -14.10 25.49 1.18
CA GLU A 168 -15.34 25.73 1.89
C GLU A 168 -15.74 27.21 1.75
N MET A 169 -16.87 27.50 1.11
CA MET A 169 -17.30 28.87 0.80
C MET A 169 -17.55 29.70 2.07
N ALA A 170 -18.26 29.12 3.05
CA ALA A 170 -18.71 29.85 4.23
C ALA A 170 -17.56 30.40 5.08
N SER A 171 -16.53 29.60 5.32
CA SER A 171 -15.35 29.97 6.09
C SER A 171 -14.20 30.52 5.25
N GLY A 172 -14.23 30.31 3.92
CA GLY A 172 -13.09 30.49 3.03
C GLY A 172 -11.99 29.47 3.21
N GLN A 173 -12.21 28.41 3.99
CA GLN A 173 -11.15 27.43 4.30
C GLN A 173 -10.73 26.68 3.04
N ILE A 174 -9.41 26.62 2.85
CA ILE A 174 -8.72 25.87 1.80
C ILE A 174 -7.83 24.84 2.45
N LYS A 175 -7.89 23.59 1.97
CA LYS A 175 -6.98 22.52 2.39
C LYS A 175 -6.32 21.90 1.18
N LEU A 176 -5.01 21.66 1.26
CA LEU A 176 -4.21 21.03 0.21
C LEU A 176 -3.68 19.69 0.68
N TYR A 177 -3.73 18.70 -0.20
CA TYR A 177 -3.34 17.34 0.09
C TYR A 177 -2.33 16.82 -0.95
N ILE A 178 -1.38 16.01 -0.50
CA ILE A 178 -0.48 15.24 -1.35
C ILE A 178 -0.60 13.78 -0.97
N ASN A 179 -0.85 12.90 -1.95
CA ASN A 179 -0.99 11.46 -1.76
C ASN A 179 -1.98 11.10 -0.64
N GLY A 180 -3.15 11.74 -0.61
CA GLY A 180 -4.20 11.52 0.38
C GLY A 180 -3.95 12.17 1.75
N VAL A 181 -2.80 12.82 1.98
CA VAL A 181 -2.41 13.39 3.28
C VAL A 181 -2.53 14.92 3.27
N LEU A 182 -3.21 15.48 4.27
CA LEU A 182 -3.31 16.94 4.45
C LEU A 182 -1.92 17.55 4.68
N LYS A 183 -1.60 18.60 3.91
CA LYS A 183 -0.32 19.30 3.95
C LYS A 183 -0.43 20.76 4.36
N THR A 184 -1.51 21.43 4.00
CA THR A 184 -1.70 22.85 4.25
C THR A 184 -3.16 23.14 4.52
N THR A 185 -3.42 24.05 5.45
CA THR A 185 -4.74 24.64 5.68
C THR A 185 -4.57 26.17 5.72
N GLY A 186 -5.44 26.87 5.05
CA GLY A 186 -5.49 28.33 5.05
C GLY A 186 -6.91 28.85 4.85
N ASN A 187 -7.10 30.14 5.03
CA ASN A 187 -8.41 30.79 4.80
C ASN A 187 -8.26 31.85 3.72
N GLY A 188 -8.87 31.57 2.57
CA GLY A 188 -9.02 32.52 1.46
C GLY A 188 -10.29 33.36 1.59
N GLN A 189 -10.85 33.77 0.47
CA GLN A 189 -12.10 34.54 0.42
C GLN A 189 -13.29 33.71 0.92
N SER A 190 -13.97 34.19 1.94
CA SER A 190 -15.19 33.61 2.54
C SER A 190 -16.46 34.26 2.01
N GLY A 191 -17.58 33.50 2.04
CA GLY A 191 -18.94 34.02 1.78
C GLY A 191 -19.27 34.31 0.32
N ASN A 192 -18.35 34.17 -0.63
CA ASN A 192 -18.56 34.47 -2.03
C ASN A 192 -18.50 33.24 -2.93
N SER A 193 -19.48 33.10 -3.80
CA SER A 193 -19.41 32.14 -4.91
C SER A 193 -18.39 32.59 -5.96
N LEU A 194 -17.58 31.65 -6.45
CA LEU A 194 -16.58 31.90 -7.49
C LEU A 194 -17.21 31.79 -8.87
N THR A 195 -18.03 32.77 -9.21
CA THR A 195 -18.90 32.72 -10.40
C THR A 195 -18.28 33.38 -11.63
N CYS A 196 -17.12 33.99 -11.52
CA CYS A 196 -16.48 34.58 -12.66
C CYS A 196 -16.21 33.55 -13.76
N SER A 197 -16.61 33.87 -14.96
CA SER A 197 -16.44 33.03 -16.14
C SER A 197 -16.44 33.93 -17.37
N ALA A 198 -15.26 34.21 -17.88
CA ALA A 198 -15.17 34.96 -19.12
C ALA A 198 -15.62 34.14 -20.34
N ASP A 199 -15.44 32.80 -20.30
CA ASP A 199 -15.79 31.88 -21.38
C ASP A 199 -16.74 30.74 -20.98
N GLY A 200 -17.24 30.74 -19.75
CA GLY A 200 -18.16 29.72 -19.25
C GLY A 200 -17.53 28.33 -19.03
N LYS A 201 -16.19 28.22 -19.01
CA LYS A 201 -15.48 26.94 -18.99
C LYS A 201 -14.67 26.74 -17.72
N THR A 202 -14.36 25.49 -17.46
CA THR A 202 -13.29 25.04 -16.57
C THR A 202 -12.22 24.36 -17.41
N TRP A 203 -10.97 24.65 -17.14
CA TRP A 203 -9.85 24.16 -17.90
C TRP A 203 -8.99 23.20 -17.07
N ILE A 204 -8.56 22.09 -17.66
CA ILE A 204 -7.53 21.21 -17.13
C ILE A 204 -6.27 21.41 -17.96
N GLY A 205 -5.15 21.64 -17.28
CA GLY A 205 -3.86 21.89 -17.91
C GLY A 205 -3.65 23.32 -18.39
N ASN A 206 -4.60 24.23 -18.17
CA ASN A 206 -4.45 25.65 -18.50
C ASN A 206 -5.39 26.53 -17.66
N GLY A 207 -5.14 27.84 -17.66
CA GLY A 207 -6.08 28.90 -17.32
C GLY A 207 -6.46 29.67 -18.59
N GLN A 208 -7.41 30.60 -18.49
CA GLN A 208 -7.98 31.27 -19.65
C GLN A 208 -6.98 32.11 -20.46
N ASP A 209 -6.09 32.85 -19.81
CA ASP A 209 -5.49 34.06 -20.36
C ASP A 209 -4.00 34.03 -20.68
N ALA A 210 -3.25 32.97 -20.33
CA ALA A 210 -1.82 32.96 -20.63
C ALA A 210 -1.27 31.56 -20.91
N PRO A 211 -0.82 31.30 -22.13
CA PRO A 211 -0.17 30.03 -22.48
C PRO A 211 1.06 29.71 -21.63
N ALA A 212 1.74 30.73 -21.11
CA ALA A 212 2.89 30.58 -20.23
C ALA A 212 2.56 29.84 -18.90
N TYR A 213 1.29 29.80 -18.51
CA TYR A 213 0.81 29.15 -17.28
C TYR A 213 0.23 27.75 -17.55
N SER A 214 0.35 27.25 -18.79
CA SER A 214 -0.10 25.91 -19.14
C SER A 214 0.74 24.84 -18.44
N PHE A 215 0.09 23.71 -18.16
CA PHE A 215 0.74 22.53 -17.57
C PHE A 215 1.71 21.89 -18.58
N GLY A 216 2.86 21.46 -18.07
CA GLY A 216 3.81 20.63 -18.82
C GLY A 216 4.06 19.34 -18.07
N GLY A 217 3.64 18.23 -18.68
CA GLY A 217 3.70 16.90 -18.10
C GLY A 217 2.39 16.12 -18.23
N LYS A 218 2.20 15.11 -17.41
CA LYS A 218 1.08 14.19 -17.54
C LYS A 218 0.02 14.44 -16.47
N ILE A 219 -1.25 14.40 -16.89
CA ILE A 219 -2.42 14.42 -16.02
C ILE A 219 -3.22 13.13 -16.30
N SER A 220 -3.64 12.48 -15.23
CA SER A 220 -4.49 11.29 -15.27
C SER A 220 -5.68 11.50 -14.32
N THR A 221 -6.53 10.51 -14.15
CA THR A 221 -7.73 10.50 -13.31
C THR A 221 -8.04 11.81 -12.60
N VAL A 222 -8.99 12.60 -13.14
CA VAL A 222 -9.41 13.89 -12.60
C VAL A 222 -10.79 13.74 -11.97
N LEU A 223 -10.87 13.93 -10.67
CA LEU A 223 -12.11 13.90 -9.89
C LEU A 223 -12.44 15.31 -9.39
N ALA A 224 -13.69 15.73 -9.52
CA ALA A 224 -14.16 16.95 -8.90
C ALA A 224 -15.53 16.75 -8.25
N TYR A 225 -15.74 17.37 -7.10
CA TYR A 225 -16.93 17.26 -6.26
C TYR A 225 -17.51 18.63 -5.96
N THR A 226 -18.84 18.73 -5.90
CA THR A 226 -19.54 19.96 -5.50
C THR A 226 -19.71 20.08 -3.98
N ARG A 227 -18.90 19.38 -3.22
CA ARG A 227 -18.79 19.47 -1.76
C ARG A 227 -17.35 19.44 -1.29
N VAL A 228 -17.13 19.81 -0.05
CA VAL A 228 -15.85 19.60 0.65
C VAL A 228 -15.75 18.13 1.04
N LEU A 229 -14.79 17.41 0.49
CA LEU A 229 -14.44 16.07 0.96
C LEU A 229 -13.71 16.14 2.30
N THR A 230 -13.98 15.18 3.16
CA THR A 230 -13.20 14.99 4.39
C THR A 230 -11.80 14.44 4.08
N ALA A 231 -10.88 14.53 5.03
CA ALA A 231 -9.55 13.93 4.86
C ALA A 231 -9.62 12.41 4.64
N SER A 232 -10.61 11.74 5.24
CA SER A 232 -10.85 10.30 5.00
C SER A 232 -11.36 10.02 3.59
N ASP A 233 -12.23 10.87 3.03
CA ASP A 233 -12.72 10.73 1.65
C ASP A 233 -11.58 10.92 0.64
N ILE A 234 -10.72 11.95 0.83
CA ILE A 234 -9.53 12.19 0.00
C ILE A 234 -8.58 10.99 0.04
N LEU A 235 -8.37 10.42 1.24
CA LEU A 235 -7.53 9.24 1.41
C LEU A 235 -8.17 8.00 0.78
N ALA A 236 -9.49 7.83 0.87
CA ALA A 236 -10.21 6.73 0.23
C ALA A 236 -10.04 6.77 -1.30
N ASN A 237 -10.25 7.94 -1.94
CA ASN A 237 -10.01 8.11 -3.37
C ASN A 237 -8.55 7.83 -3.78
N TYR A 238 -7.58 8.28 -2.97
CA TYR A 238 -6.17 7.96 -3.18
C TYR A 238 -5.93 6.44 -3.14
N ASN A 239 -6.46 5.77 -2.12
CA ASN A 239 -6.29 4.32 -1.96
C ASN A 239 -6.98 3.53 -3.08
N ALA A 240 -8.13 4.00 -3.56
CA ALA A 240 -8.84 3.38 -4.68
C ALA A 240 -8.05 3.44 -6.00
N THR A 241 -7.27 4.51 -6.20
CA THR A 241 -6.58 4.76 -7.48
C THR A 241 -5.09 4.46 -7.46
N VAL A 242 -4.43 4.44 -6.27
CA VAL A 242 -2.96 4.31 -6.15
C VAL A 242 -2.40 3.05 -6.81
N GLY A 243 -3.15 1.96 -6.83
CA GLY A 243 -2.73 0.71 -7.46
C GLY A 243 -2.51 0.82 -8.98
N THR A 244 -3.20 1.73 -9.65
CA THR A 244 -2.98 2.02 -11.07
C THR A 244 -1.63 2.71 -11.32
N PHE A 245 -1.21 3.60 -10.42
CA PHE A 245 0.01 4.40 -10.55
C PHE A 245 1.24 3.73 -9.93
N TYR A 246 1.01 2.88 -8.94
CA TYR A 246 2.02 2.11 -8.21
C TYR A 246 1.52 0.68 -8.05
N PRO A 247 1.53 -0.12 -9.13
CA PRO A 247 1.00 -1.47 -9.09
C PRO A 247 1.82 -2.36 -8.16
N VAL A 248 1.12 -3.11 -7.32
CA VAL A 248 1.68 -4.12 -6.43
C VAL A 248 1.20 -5.47 -6.89
N THR A 249 2.11 -6.43 -7.01
CA THR A 249 1.77 -7.82 -7.34
C THR A 249 1.60 -8.61 -6.06
N TYR A 250 0.52 -9.36 -5.96
CA TYR A 250 0.16 -10.25 -4.87
C TYR A 250 0.21 -11.70 -5.34
N ASP A 251 0.76 -12.57 -4.50
CA ASP A 251 0.89 -13.98 -4.80
C ASP A 251 -0.39 -14.76 -4.45
N ILE A 252 -0.77 -15.69 -5.34
CA ILE A 252 -1.82 -16.68 -5.13
C ILE A 252 -1.10 -18.03 -4.95
N LEU A 253 -0.93 -18.44 -3.71
CA LEU A 253 -0.27 -19.68 -3.33
C LEU A 253 -1.29 -20.80 -3.21
N TYR A 254 -0.89 -22.02 -3.50
CA TYR A 254 -1.73 -23.21 -3.37
C TYR A 254 -1.14 -24.16 -2.33
N ASP A 255 -2.01 -24.74 -1.50
CA ASP A 255 -1.66 -25.72 -0.46
C ASP A 255 -2.43 -27.01 -0.69
N ALA A 256 -1.73 -28.11 -0.64
CA ALA A 256 -2.28 -29.43 -0.94
C ALA A 256 -3.31 -29.93 0.09
N ASN A 257 -3.35 -29.34 1.28
CA ASN A 257 -4.31 -29.62 2.36
C ASN A 257 -4.59 -31.10 2.58
N GLY A 258 -3.51 -31.88 2.80
CA GLY A 258 -3.63 -33.31 3.09
C GLY A 258 -3.80 -34.22 1.86
N ALA A 259 -3.44 -33.76 0.66
CA ALA A 259 -3.30 -34.65 -0.50
C ALA A 259 -2.28 -35.77 -0.20
N THR A 260 -2.52 -36.95 -0.75
CA THR A 260 -1.64 -38.12 -0.61
C THR A 260 -0.71 -38.31 -1.80
N SER A 261 -0.99 -37.64 -2.91
CA SER A 261 -0.18 -37.64 -4.14
C SER A 261 -0.46 -36.41 -5.01
N GLY A 262 0.34 -36.21 -6.05
CA GLY A 262 0.30 -35.06 -6.93
C GLY A 262 1.04 -33.85 -6.39
N SER A 263 0.98 -32.73 -7.10
CA SER A 263 1.60 -31.45 -6.72
C SER A 263 0.58 -30.31 -6.82
N VAL A 264 0.80 -29.29 -6.02
CA VAL A 264 0.03 -28.05 -6.17
C VAL A 264 0.35 -27.35 -7.50
N PRO A 265 -0.56 -26.54 -8.04
CA PRO A 265 -0.27 -25.68 -9.17
C PRO A 265 0.86 -24.69 -8.86
N ASP A 266 1.47 -24.16 -9.91
CA ASP A 266 2.41 -23.05 -9.77
C ASP A 266 1.76 -21.84 -9.13
N THR A 267 2.57 -21.02 -8.45
CA THR A 267 2.12 -19.77 -7.83
C THR A 267 1.51 -18.86 -8.90
N GLY A 268 0.25 -18.51 -8.73
CA GLY A 268 -0.41 -17.47 -9.49
C GLY A 268 -0.07 -16.08 -8.94
N SER A 269 -0.47 -15.04 -9.65
CA SER A 269 -0.31 -13.67 -9.17
C SER A 269 -1.42 -12.74 -9.64
N TYR A 270 -1.73 -11.73 -8.85
CA TYR A 270 -2.60 -10.62 -9.19
C TYR A 270 -1.85 -9.30 -8.99
N THR A 271 -1.92 -8.43 -9.98
CA THR A 271 -1.33 -7.08 -9.90
C THR A 271 -2.43 -6.04 -9.75
N THR A 272 -2.32 -5.16 -8.77
CA THR A 272 -3.29 -4.09 -8.49
C THR A 272 -3.56 -3.26 -9.75
N GLY A 273 -4.85 -3.06 -10.07
CA GLY A 273 -5.27 -2.35 -11.29
C GLY A 273 -5.18 -3.17 -12.57
N GLY A 274 -4.67 -4.40 -12.50
CA GLY A 274 -4.67 -5.36 -13.61
C GLY A 274 -5.97 -6.18 -13.66
N SER A 275 -6.05 -7.07 -14.67
CA SER A 275 -7.14 -8.04 -14.76
C SER A 275 -7.11 -9.00 -13.58
N ALA A 276 -8.29 -9.42 -13.10
CA ALA A 276 -8.40 -10.45 -12.08
C ALA A 276 -7.76 -11.76 -12.58
N SER A 277 -6.96 -12.40 -11.72
CA SER A 277 -6.27 -13.64 -12.05
C SER A 277 -7.20 -14.83 -11.92
N VAL A 278 -7.25 -15.67 -12.94
CA VAL A 278 -8.02 -16.94 -12.90
C VAL A 278 -7.32 -17.90 -11.93
N ILE A 279 -8.10 -18.51 -11.03
CA ILE A 279 -7.61 -19.50 -10.08
C ILE A 279 -7.24 -20.79 -10.83
N ALA A 280 -6.04 -21.29 -10.56
CA ALA A 280 -5.50 -22.45 -11.26
C ALA A 280 -6.38 -23.70 -11.10
N GLU A 281 -6.42 -24.52 -12.15
CA GLU A 281 -6.96 -25.87 -12.10
C GLU A 281 -6.08 -26.80 -11.25
N ASN A 282 -6.55 -28.01 -10.98
CA ASN A 282 -5.74 -29.06 -10.36
C ASN A 282 -4.77 -29.67 -11.38
N SER A 283 -3.90 -28.82 -11.95
CA SER A 283 -2.95 -29.19 -13.02
C SER A 283 -1.90 -30.23 -12.57
N GLY A 284 -1.55 -30.22 -11.29
CA GLY A 284 -0.61 -31.17 -10.68
C GLY A 284 -1.25 -32.47 -10.23
N SER A 285 -2.51 -32.72 -10.59
CA SER A 285 -3.26 -33.95 -10.30
C SER A 285 -3.22 -34.32 -8.80
N LEU A 286 -3.43 -33.31 -7.92
CA LEU A 286 -3.59 -33.56 -6.49
C LEU A 286 -4.68 -34.60 -6.26
N ALA A 287 -4.36 -35.61 -5.46
CA ALA A 287 -5.30 -36.65 -5.06
C ALA A 287 -5.17 -36.95 -3.58
N ARG A 288 -6.29 -37.33 -2.95
CA ARG A 288 -6.37 -37.79 -1.57
C ARG A 288 -7.14 -39.10 -1.52
N ILE A 289 -6.51 -40.13 -0.94
CA ILE A 289 -7.13 -41.47 -0.87
C ILE A 289 -8.49 -41.39 -0.15
N GLY A 290 -9.54 -41.90 -0.79
CA GLY A 290 -10.92 -41.90 -0.28
C GLY A 290 -11.66 -40.55 -0.42
N TYR A 291 -11.12 -39.60 -1.16
CA TYR A 291 -11.72 -38.27 -1.38
C TYR A 291 -11.64 -37.85 -2.85
N THR A 292 -12.55 -36.97 -3.23
CA THR A 292 -12.54 -36.28 -4.52
C THR A 292 -12.13 -34.82 -4.28
N PHE A 293 -11.25 -34.26 -5.12
CA PHE A 293 -10.92 -32.84 -5.12
C PHE A 293 -12.17 -32.01 -5.50
N SER A 294 -12.55 -31.03 -4.67
CA SER A 294 -13.77 -30.24 -4.83
C SER A 294 -13.51 -28.74 -5.10
N GLY A 295 -12.25 -28.32 -5.18
CA GLY A 295 -11.87 -26.93 -5.45
C GLY A 295 -10.90 -26.36 -4.42
N TRP A 296 -10.82 -25.03 -4.38
CA TRP A 296 -9.93 -24.29 -3.50
C TRP A 296 -10.71 -23.46 -2.49
N ASN A 297 -10.14 -23.22 -1.30
CA ASN A 297 -10.74 -22.33 -0.31
C ASN A 297 -9.66 -21.48 0.37
N SER A 298 -9.99 -20.24 0.72
CA SER A 298 -9.06 -19.32 1.40
C SER A 298 -8.79 -19.65 2.87
N ALA A 299 -9.50 -20.63 3.44
CA ALA A 299 -9.26 -21.16 4.77
C ALA A 299 -9.05 -22.68 4.71
N ILE A 300 -8.13 -23.19 5.52
CA ILE A 300 -7.73 -24.61 5.52
C ILE A 300 -8.89 -25.56 5.92
N ASP A 301 -9.83 -25.06 6.73
CA ASP A 301 -11.01 -25.78 7.20
C ASP A 301 -12.24 -25.63 6.29
N GLY A 302 -12.11 -24.91 5.15
CA GLY A 302 -13.19 -24.66 4.22
C GLY A 302 -14.14 -23.54 4.62
N SER A 303 -13.95 -22.86 5.75
CA SER A 303 -14.81 -21.77 6.24
C SER A 303 -14.61 -20.43 5.49
N GLY A 304 -13.58 -20.32 4.67
CA GLY A 304 -13.28 -19.13 3.87
C GLY A 304 -14.03 -19.04 2.56
N THR A 305 -13.53 -18.20 1.66
CA THR A 305 -14.09 -18.06 0.31
C THR A 305 -13.72 -19.27 -0.54
N THR A 306 -14.72 -19.89 -1.16
CA THR A 306 -14.54 -21.01 -2.08
C THR A 306 -14.28 -20.50 -3.50
N TYR A 307 -13.33 -21.11 -4.18
CA TYR A 307 -12.95 -20.82 -5.56
C TYR A 307 -13.07 -22.08 -6.42
N THR A 308 -13.79 -21.96 -7.53
CA THR A 308 -13.88 -23.00 -8.55
C THR A 308 -12.66 -22.94 -9.45
N PRO A 309 -11.87 -24.04 -9.56
CA PRO A 309 -10.70 -24.11 -10.42
C PRO A 309 -11.01 -23.75 -11.88
N GLY A 310 -10.16 -22.98 -12.53
CA GLY A 310 -10.32 -22.57 -13.93
C GLY A 310 -11.45 -21.57 -14.21
N VAL A 311 -12.28 -21.23 -13.21
CA VAL A 311 -13.47 -20.38 -13.38
C VAL A 311 -13.43 -19.15 -12.47
N SER A 312 -13.23 -19.36 -11.17
CA SER A 312 -13.16 -18.25 -10.21
C SER A 312 -11.92 -17.38 -10.45
N THR A 313 -12.06 -16.09 -10.15
CA THR A 313 -10.97 -15.13 -10.28
C THR A 313 -10.61 -14.51 -8.93
N TYR A 314 -9.36 -14.03 -8.81
CA TYR A 314 -8.85 -13.33 -7.65
C TYR A 314 -8.39 -11.93 -8.04
N SER A 315 -8.89 -10.92 -7.31
CA SER A 315 -8.56 -9.50 -7.53
C SER A 315 -8.41 -8.71 -6.22
N THR A 316 -8.21 -9.42 -5.11
CA THR A 316 -8.02 -8.78 -3.81
C THR A 316 -6.58 -8.31 -3.64
N ASN A 317 -6.39 -7.10 -3.11
CA ASN A 317 -5.07 -6.49 -2.86
C ASN A 317 -4.39 -7.10 -1.62
N ALA A 318 -4.19 -8.43 -1.66
CA ALA A 318 -3.52 -9.20 -0.61
C ALA A 318 -2.96 -10.50 -1.19
N ASN A 319 -1.89 -11.01 -0.60
CA ASN A 319 -1.48 -12.39 -0.87
C ASN A 319 -2.52 -13.36 -0.30
N VAL A 320 -2.76 -14.46 -0.99
CA VAL A 320 -3.69 -15.51 -0.54
C VAL A 320 -3.01 -16.88 -0.63
N THR A 321 -3.31 -17.75 0.33
CA THR A 321 -3.05 -19.18 0.22
C THR A 321 -4.39 -19.88 0.05
N LEU A 322 -4.53 -20.63 -1.02
CA LEU A 322 -5.72 -21.41 -1.35
C LEU A 322 -5.45 -22.87 -1.02
N TYR A 323 -6.30 -23.42 -0.17
CA TYR A 323 -6.20 -24.78 0.33
C TYR A 323 -7.08 -25.73 -0.49
N ALA A 324 -6.55 -26.87 -0.90
CA ALA A 324 -7.31 -27.91 -1.59
C ALA A 324 -8.47 -28.41 -0.69
N MET A 325 -9.67 -28.45 -1.25
CA MET A 325 -10.84 -28.98 -0.56
C MET A 325 -11.16 -30.39 -1.04
N TRP A 326 -11.60 -31.23 -0.12
CA TRP A 326 -11.77 -32.65 -0.31
C TRP A 326 -13.15 -33.10 0.12
N THR A 327 -13.90 -33.75 -0.81
CA THR A 327 -15.19 -34.36 -0.51
C THR A 327 -15.01 -35.89 -0.37
N PRO A 328 -15.43 -36.51 0.73
CA PRO A 328 -15.33 -37.94 0.89
C PRO A 328 -16.05 -38.68 -0.23
N ILE A 329 -15.42 -39.71 -0.79
CA ILE A 329 -16.09 -40.62 -1.71
C ILE A 329 -17.05 -41.50 -0.88
N PRO A 330 -18.36 -41.54 -1.19
CA PRO A 330 -19.28 -42.39 -0.46
C PRO A 330 -18.85 -43.87 -0.59
N THR A 331 -18.49 -44.45 0.54
CA THR A 331 -18.33 -45.93 0.59
C THR A 331 -19.71 -46.56 0.58
N THR A 332 -20.12 -47.10 -0.54
CA THR A 332 -21.28 -48.02 -0.59
C THR A 332 -20.94 -49.25 0.23
N THR A 333 -21.41 -49.27 1.45
CA THR A 333 -21.37 -50.50 2.25
C THR A 333 -22.38 -51.45 1.61
N THR A 334 -21.90 -52.35 0.77
CA THR A 334 -22.73 -53.47 0.30
C THR A 334 -22.97 -54.35 1.52
N THR A 335 -24.08 -54.15 2.18
CA THR A 335 -24.55 -55.07 3.23
C THR A 335 -24.95 -56.37 2.51
N THR A 336 -24.02 -57.33 2.46
CA THR A 336 -24.36 -58.68 2.01
C THR A 336 -25.26 -59.28 3.11
N THR A 337 -26.56 -59.21 2.91
CA THR A 337 -27.52 -59.89 3.75
C THR A 337 -27.37 -61.38 3.45
N THR A 338 -26.61 -62.12 4.26
CA THR A 338 -26.57 -63.57 4.21
C THR A 338 -27.90 -64.10 4.71
N THR A 339 -28.82 -64.40 3.81
CA THR A 339 -30.06 -65.06 4.14
C THR A 339 -29.72 -66.53 4.43
N THR A 340 -29.63 -66.88 5.72
CA THR A 340 -29.49 -68.25 6.17
C THR A 340 -30.84 -69.00 5.90
N THR A 341 -30.95 -69.66 4.76
CA THR A 341 -32.07 -70.57 4.51
C THR A 341 -31.75 -71.91 5.22
N THR A 342 -32.44 -72.14 6.31
CA THR A 342 -32.42 -73.43 7.00
C THR A 342 -33.19 -74.44 6.14
N THR A 343 -32.49 -75.25 5.33
CA THR A 343 -33.08 -76.37 4.60
C THR A 343 -32.88 -77.61 5.45
N THR A 344 -33.99 -78.15 5.91
CA THR A 344 -34.10 -79.49 6.55
C THR A 344 -33.73 -80.56 5.54
N ALA A 345 -32.76 -81.41 5.87
CA ALA A 345 -32.27 -82.49 5.06
C ALA A 345 -33.27 -83.67 5.01
N PRO A 346 -33.53 -84.30 3.85
CA PRO A 346 -34.00 -85.68 3.79
C PRO A 346 -32.83 -86.66 3.63
N PRO A 347 -33.03 -88.00 3.90
CA PRO A 347 -31.92 -88.89 4.28
C PRO A 347 -31.16 -89.46 3.07
N ALA A 348 -29.95 -89.91 3.42
CA ALA A 348 -28.93 -90.43 2.56
C ALA A 348 -29.32 -91.62 1.67
N VAL A 349 -28.90 -91.58 0.42
CA VAL A 349 -28.75 -92.75 -0.43
C VAL A 349 -27.31 -92.87 -0.86
N VAL A 350 -26.65 -93.96 -0.45
CA VAL A 350 -25.27 -94.34 -0.80
C VAL A 350 -25.31 -94.98 -2.22
N ILE A 351 -24.55 -94.47 -3.14
CA ILE A 351 -24.13 -95.13 -4.34
C ILE A 351 -22.64 -94.91 -4.56
N ASP A 352 -21.95 -96.04 -4.45
CA ASP A 352 -20.53 -96.29 -4.75
C ASP A 352 -20.35 -96.38 -6.27
N ILE A 353 -19.44 -95.62 -6.89
CA ILE A 353 -18.81 -95.98 -8.18
C ILE A 353 -17.45 -95.29 -8.30
N GLN A 354 -16.49 -96.09 -8.57
CA GLN A 354 -15.08 -96.11 -8.82
C GLN A 354 -14.48 -95.05 -9.76
N VAL A 355 -13.18 -94.86 -9.49
CA VAL A 355 -12.15 -94.14 -10.19
C VAL A 355 -11.88 -94.67 -11.61
N PRO A 356 -11.32 -93.85 -12.53
CA PRO A 356 -9.93 -94.15 -12.89
C PRO A 356 -9.03 -92.92 -12.94
N VAL A 357 -7.83 -93.19 -12.47
CA VAL A 357 -6.59 -92.42 -12.58
C VAL A 357 -6.09 -92.37 -14.02
N THR A 358 -5.64 -91.28 -14.50
CA THR A 358 -4.64 -91.25 -15.57
C THR A 358 -3.61 -90.13 -15.30
N THR A 359 -2.43 -90.60 -15.04
CA THR A 359 -1.16 -89.91 -15.04
C THR A 359 -0.69 -89.53 -16.43
N ILE A 360 0.24 -88.56 -16.50
CA ILE A 360 1.41 -88.41 -17.40
C ILE A 360 1.63 -86.92 -17.57
N ALA A 361 2.67 -86.33 -17.21
CA ALA A 361 4.14 -86.39 -17.17
C ALA A 361 4.77 -85.11 -17.79
N THR A 362 5.66 -84.54 -17.04
CA THR A 362 7.01 -84.11 -17.32
C THR A 362 7.31 -83.04 -18.36
N GLY A 363 8.21 -82.15 -17.93
CA GLY A 363 9.11 -81.33 -18.74
C GLY A 363 9.60 -80.12 -17.96
N GLN A 364 10.54 -80.29 -17.16
CA GLN A 364 11.96 -79.91 -17.09
C GLN A 364 12.28 -78.47 -17.58
N GLY A 365 12.88 -77.78 -16.69
CA GLY A 365 13.68 -76.59 -16.55
C GLY A 365 14.89 -76.43 -17.53
N PRO A 366 15.91 -75.62 -17.28
CA PRO A 366 16.76 -75.50 -16.10
C PRO A 366 17.10 -74.03 -15.70
N THR A 367 17.39 -73.81 -14.46
CA THR A 367 18.68 -73.50 -13.75
C THR A 367 19.67 -72.50 -14.38
N THR A 368 20.09 -71.53 -13.63
CA THR A 368 21.39 -71.35 -12.95
C THR A 368 21.36 -70.03 -12.16
N THR A 369 21.51 -70.12 -10.91
CA THR A 369 22.66 -70.14 -9.95
C THR A 369 23.48 -68.87 -9.91
N VAL A 370 23.53 -68.34 -8.77
CA VAL A 370 24.53 -68.14 -7.68
C VAL A 370 25.13 -66.72 -7.74
N GLY A 371 25.26 -66.00 -6.73
CA GLY A 371 25.86 -66.21 -5.45
C GLY A 371 25.78 -65.03 -4.50
N ALA A 372 25.62 -65.38 -3.29
CA ALA A 372 25.78 -64.57 -2.10
C ALA A 372 27.24 -64.25 -1.82
N GLN A 373 27.49 -63.17 -1.12
CA GLN A 373 28.26 -63.20 0.15
C GLN A 373 28.31 -61.84 0.82
N THR A 374 27.74 -61.79 1.92
CA THR A 374 28.09 -61.37 3.28
C THR A 374 29.58 -61.07 3.52
N THR A 375 29.90 -59.95 4.13
CA THR A 375 30.73 -59.94 5.35
C THR A 375 30.63 -58.61 6.13
N THR A 376 30.34 -58.81 7.36
CA THR A 376 30.43 -58.06 8.60
C THR A 376 31.82 -57.61 8.95
N ARG A 377 31.99 -56.51 9.68
CA ARG A 377 32.65 -56.37 11.00
C ARG A 377 33.24 -54.97 11.17
N GLN A 378 32.74 -54.14 12.05
CA GLN A 378 32.86 -54.00 13.49
C GLN A 378 34.26 -53.62 14.00
N THR A 379 34.21 -52.64 14.90
CA THR A 379 35.08 -52.26 16.01
C THR A 379 36.19 -51.26 15.67
N THR A 380 36.54 -50.26 16.47
CA THR A 380 36.46 -50.02 17.92
C THR A 380 36.79 -48.57 18.22
N SER A 381 36.19 -48.02 19.28
CA SER A 381 36.75 -46.92 20.09
C SER A 381 37.90 -47.46 20.95
N PRO A 382 38.77 -46.63 21.55
CA PRO A 382 38.40 -45.86 22.73
C PRO A 382 39.18 -44.53 22.95
N SER A 383 38.55 -43.62 23.65
CA SER A 383 38.81 -43.15 25.01
C SER A 383 39.95 -42.19 25.32
N SER A 384 39.57 -41.17 26.00
CA SER A 384 40.10 -40.39 27.14
C SER A 384 40.82 -39.10 26.77
N SER A 385 40.56 -37.98 27.37
CA SER A 385 40.35 -37.55 28.74
C SER A 385 40.01 -36.06 28.79
N SER A 386 39.14 -35.69 29.71
CA SER A 386 38.92 -34.32 30.20
C SER A 386 40.06 -33.92 31.17
N PRO A 387 40.05 -32.70 31.76
CA PRO A 387 39.35 -31.44 31.55
C PRO A 387 40.30 -30.20 31.60
N VAL A 388 39.88 -29.01 31.17
CA VAL A 388 40.21 -27.73 31.85
C VAL A 388 39.16 -26.66 31.52
N THR A 389 38.75 -26.04 32.56
CA THR A 389 37.89 -24.90 32.84
C THR A 389 37.96 -23.70 31.91
N SER A 390 36.74 -23.10 31.74
CA SER A 390 36.40 -21.68 31.84
C SER A 390 36.88 -20.72 30.76
N GLU A 391 35.96 -20.22 29.97
CA GLU A 391 35.55 -18.81 30.01
C GLU A 391 34.39 -18.58 29.03
N LYS A 392 33.39 -17.84 29.51
CA LYS A 392 32.18 -17.48 28.83
C LYS A 392 32.50 -16.38 27.80
N ALA A 393 32.76 -16.77 26.56
CA ALA A 393 32.79 -15.83 25.44
C ALA A 393 31.40 -15.75 24.80
N THR A 394 30.78 -14.63 24.96
CA THR A 394 29.53 -14.26 24.27
C THR A 394 29.84 -14.09 22.78
N THR A 395 29.54 -15.09 22.01
CA THR A 395 29.72 -15.06 20.55
C THR A 395 28.59 -14.23 19.97
N THR A 396 28.88 -12.97 19.63
CA THR A 396 28.04 -12.13 18.79
C THR A 396 28.05 -12.75 17.39
N THR A 397 26.99 -13.48 17.05
CA THR A 397 26.82 -14.00 15.70
C THR A 397 26.45 -12.84 14.79
N VAL A 398 27.45 -12.32 14.09
CA VAL A 398 27.21 -11.43 12.94
C VAL A 398 26.59 -12.30 11.85
N ALA A 399 25.29 -12.10 11.58
CA ALA A 399 24.61 -12.78 10.50
C ALA A 399 25.21 -12.33 9.17
N SER A 400 25.97 -13.20 8.52
CA SER A 400 26.46 -13.01 7.17
C SER A 400 25.26 -12.84 6.22
N VAL A 401 25.26 -11.74 5.48
CA VAL A 401 24.28 -11.44 4.44
C VAL A 401 24.46 -12.44 3.30
N SER A 402 23.62 -13.46 3.24
CA SER A 402 23.49 -14.32 2.06
C SER A 402 22.53 -13.63 1.09
N THR A 403 23.07 -13.08 0.02
CA THR A 403 22.32 -12.51 -1.09
C THR A 403 21.79 -13.63 -1.98
N THR A 404 20.68 -14.25 -1.57
CA THR A 404 19.78 -14.93 -2.49
C THR A 404 18.53 -14.08 -2.62
N SER A 405 18.44 -13.37 -3.73
CA SER A 405 17.32 -12.52 -4.13
C SER A 405 16.10 -13.39 -4.47
N THR A 406 15.35 -13.80 -3.45
CA THR A 406 13.94 -14.10 -3.63
C THR A 406 13.17 -12.82 -3.37
N SER A 407 12.57 -12.26 -4.42
CA SER A 407 11.74 -11.06 -4.36
C SER A 407 10.50 -11.35 -3.49
N VAL A 408 10.61 -11.07 -2.20
CA VAL A 408 9.46 -11.08 -1.29
C VAL A 408 8.78 -9.73 -1.42
N ALA A 409 7.48 -9.73 -1.74
CA ALA A 409 6.71 -8.48 -1.84
C ALA A 409 6.66 -7.73 -0.50
N PRO A 410 6.84 -6.40 -0.51
CA PRO A 410 6.78 -5.60 0.70
C PRO A 410 5.37 -5.67 1.34
N PRO A 411 5.25 -5.68 2.68
CA PRO A 411 3.96 -5.62 3.34
C PRO A 411 3.26 -4.29 3.06
N ILE A 412 1.92 -4.34 2.97
CA ILE A 412 1.11 -3.12 3.00
C ILE A 412 1.13 -2.60 4.42
N ILE A 413 1.50 -1.34 4.60
CA ILE A 413 1.61 -0.73 5.91
C ILE A 413 0.88 0.61 5.99
N PRO A 414 0.27 0.94 7.13
CA PRO A 414 -0.33 2.24 7.36
C PRO A 414 0.73 3.36 7.28
N ARG A 415 0.29 4.56 6.93
CA ARG A 415 1.12 5.76 7.01
C ARG A 415 1.13 6.24 8.45
N VAL A 416 2.31 6.33 9.02
CA VAL A 416 2.55 6.90 10.35
C VAL A 416 3.67 7.94 10.24
N SER A 417 3.54 9.04 10.99
CA SER A 417 4.57 10.08 11.09
C SER A 417 5.73 9.61 11.97
N PRO A 418 6.91 10.24 11.92
CA PRO A 418 7.98 9.93 12.86
C PRO A 418 7.49 9.99 14.31
N GLY A 419 7.78 8.94 15.09
CA GLY A 419 7.33 8.77 16.47
C GLY A 419 5.93 8.18 16.66
N GLU A 420 5.15 8.05 15.59
CA GLU A 420 3.86 7.33 15.60
C GLU A 420 4.06 5.86 15.25
N SER A 421 3.12 5.03 15.66
CA SER A 421 3.12 3.61 15.35
C SER A 421 1.73 3.08 15.07
N ALA A 422 1.66 1.99 14.32
CA ALA A 422 0.45 1.23 14.07
C ALA A 422 0.74 -0.27 14.08
N LEU A 423 -0.25 -1.06 14.44
CA LEU A 423 -0.22 -2.51 14.35
C LEU A 423 -1.42 -2.98 13.53
N ASP A 424 -1.15 -3.79 12.54
CA ASP A 424 -2.15 -4.58 11.82
C ASP A 424 -2.05 -6.04 12.25
N VAL A 425 -3.18 -6.68 12.55
CA VAL A 425 -3.27 -8.09 12.88
C VAL A 425 -4.33 -8.75 11.98
N GLY A 426 -3.86 -9.43 10.95
CA GLY A 426 -4.75 -10.11 10.01
C GLY A 426 -5.66 -9.16 9.23
N GLY A 427 -5.20 -7.95 8.89
CA GLY A 427 -5.96 -6.91 8.20
C GLY A 427 -6.78 -5.99 9.12
N VAL A 428 -6.68 -6.16 10.44
CA VAL A 428 -7.39 -5.34 11.41
C VAL A 428 -6.41 -4.46 12.18
N ALA A 429 -6.64 -3.15 12.13
CA ALA A 429 -5.85 -2.18 12.89
C ALA A 429 -6.06 -2.37 14.41
N SER A 430 -4.97 -2.38 15.16
CA SER A 430 -4.97 -2.52 16.61
C SER A 430 -4.26 -1.32 17.25
N LYS A 431 -4.75 -0.92 18.44
CA LYS A 431 -4.12 0.17 19.20
C LYS A 431 -2.71 -0.25 19.64
N VAL A 432 -1.76 0.66 19.50
CA VAL A 432 -0.38 0.52 19.99
C VAL A 432 -0.11 1.64 20.98
N ASP A 433 0.36 1.27 22.16
CA ASP A 433 0.88 2.24 23.13
C ASP A 433 2.39 2.38 22.93
N VAL A 434 2.88 3.61 22.84
CA VAL A 434 4.29 3.95 22.61
C VAL A 434 4.86 4.65 23.84
N SER A 435 5.88 4.07 24.45
CA SER A 435 6.68 4.71 25.47
C SER A 435 8.14 4.91 25.01
N ARG A 436 8.85 5.79 25.71
CA ARG A 436 10.23 6.17 25.41
C ARG A 436 11.06 6.06 26.67
N GLU A 437 12.03 5.17 26.67
CA GLU A 437 12.91 4.92 27.81
C GLU A 437 14.33 4.63 27.30
N ASP A 438 15.35 5.15 27.96
CA ASP A 438 16.77 4.85 27.69
C ASP A 438 17.16 4.97 26.20
N ASN A 439 16.71 6.00 25.52
CA ASN A 439 16.92 6.18 24.08
C ASN A 439 16.36 5.03 23.21
N GLN A 440 15.27 4.43 23.66
CA GLN A 440 14.54 3.37 22.95
C GLN A 440 13.09 3.78 22.75
N LEU A 441 12.49 3.29 21.68
CA LEU A 441 11.05 3.30 21.48
C LEU A 441 10.51 1.92 21.86
N ILE A 442 9.55 1.91 22.76
CA ILE A 442 8.87 0.71 23.23
C ILE A 442 7.43 0.76 22.75
N MET A 443 7.05 -0.17 21.90
CA MET A 443 5.69 -0.32 21.38
C MET A 443 5.05 -1.54 22.02
N THR A 444 3.84 -1.38 22.56
CA THR A 444 3.11 -2.46 23.23
C THR A 444 1.69 -2.56 22.68
N ALA A 445 1.26 -3.78 22.36
CA ALA A 445 -0.10 -4.05 21.92
C ALA A 445 -0.52 -5.46 22.39
N GLY A 446 -1.23 -5.53 23.50
CA GLY A 446 -1.57 -6.80 24.16
C GLY A 446 -0.31 -7.60 24.52
N PRO A 447 -0.18 -8.87 24.07
CA PRO A 447 1.01 -9.70 24.34
C PRO A 447 2.23 -9.33 23.51
N LEU A 448 2.08 -8.49 22.50
CA LEU A 448 3.18 -8.07 21.61
C LEU A 448 3.90 -6.87 22.21
N LYS A 449 5.21 -6.97 22.29
CA LYS A 449 6.08 -5.86 22.68
C LYS A 449 7.26 -5.79 21.70
N ALA A 450 7.53 -4.59 21.19
CA ALA A 450 8.69 -4.29 20.36
C ALA A 450 9.50 -3.17 20.99
N VAL A 451 10.81 -3.34 21.08
CA VAL A 451 11.78 -2.36 21.57
C VAL A 451 12.77 -2.06 20.46
N LEU A 452 12.81 -0.80 20.03
CA LEU A 452 13.64 -0.34 18.94
C LEU A 452 14.64 0.71 19.41
N SER A 453 15.87 0.60 18.92
CA SER A 453 16.92 1.61 19.16
C SER A 453 17.80 1.77 17.93
N GLY A 454 18.35 2.96 17.73
CA GLY A 454 19.37 3.26 16.73
C GLY A 454 20.78 3.02 17.26
N ALA A 455 21.67 2.61 16.37
CA ALA A 455 23.11 2.62 16.60
C ALA A 455 23.81 3.18 15.34
N ASN A 456 24.92 3.89 15.52
CA ASN A 456 25.74 4.33 14.39
C ASN A 456 26.49 3.13 13.76
N SER A 457 27.19 3.37 12.66
CA SER A 457 27.99 2.34 11.96
C SER A 457 29.07 1.66 12.84
N GLU A 458 29.48 2.32 13.93
CA GLU A 458 30.44 1.80 14.91
C GLU A 458 29.74 1.01 16.03
N GLY A 459 28.41 0.92 16.02
CA GLY A 459 27.61 0.19 17.00
C GLY A 459 27.24 0.98 18.26
N ALA A 460 27.66 2.25 18.38
CA ALA A 460 27.30 3.10 19.50
C ALA A 460 25.81 3.50 19.40
N ARG A 461 25.08 3.37 20.53
CA ARG A 461 23.66 3.73 20.60
C ARG A 461 23.45 5.20 20.32
N GLN A 462 22.47 5.51 19.48
CA GLN A 462 22.06 6.88 19.18
C GLN A 462 20.92 7.32 20.11
N PRO A 463 20.92 8.60 20.56
CA PRO A 463 19.82 9.16 21.32
C PRO A 463 18.59 9.35 20.41
N LEU A 464 17.40 9.37 21.02
CA LEU A 464 16.20 9.89 20.36
C LEU A 464 16.39 11.39 20.09
N ASP A 465 15.72 11.94 19.08
CA ASP A 465 15.76 13.36 18.79
C ASP A 465 14.95 14.18 19.82
N SER A 466 14.93 15.52 19.68
CA SER A 466 14.23 16.42 20.60
C SER A 466 12.73 16.14 20.74
N ASP A 467 12.13 15.51 19.73
CA ASP A 467 10.72 15.15 19.70
C ASP A 467 10.48 13.72 20.20
N GLY A 468 11.56 13.06 20.66
CA GLY A 468 11.54 11.68 21.14
C GLY A 468 11.43 10.64 20.02
N ASN A 469 11.82 10.97 18.80
CA ASN A 469 11.73 10.06 17.66
C ASN A 469 13.05 9.34 17.41
N LEU A 470 12.96 8.14 16.85
CA LEU A 470 14.13 7.43 16.37
C LEU A 470 14.61 8.10 15.08
N ARG A 471 15.86 8.61 15.13
CA ARG A 471 16.50 9.25 13.98
C ARG A 471 17.72 8.42 13.56
N LEU A 472 17.77 8.09 12.27
CA LEU A 472 18.78 7.22 11.67
C LEU A 472 19.37 7.89 10.43
N LYS A 473 20.56 7.47 10.02
CA LYS A 473 21.23 7.88 8.77
C LYS A 473 21.54 6.67 7.91
N GLY A 474 21.87 6.90 6.66
CA GLY A 474 22.46 5.85 5.82
C GLY A 474 23.73 5.29 6.47
N GLY A 475 23.84 3.98 6.54
CA GLY A 475 24.91 3.25 7.22
C GLY A 475 24.66 2.98 8.71
N ASP A 476 23.68 3.61 9.35
CA ASP A 476 23.27 3.29 10.72
C ASP A 476 22.62 1.92 10.82
N VAL A 477 22.46 1.44 12.05
CA VAL A 477 21.84 0.14 12.35
C VAL A 477 20.61 0.36 13.23
N ILE A 478 19.48 -0.21 12.87
CA ILE A 478 18.34 -0.34 13.78
C ILE A 478 18.43 -1.69 14.51
N LYS A 479 18.38 -1.64 15.84
CA LYS A 479 18.31 -2.82 16.71
C LYS A 479 16.86 -3.02 17.14
N ILE A 480 16.34 -4.22 16.97
CA ILE A 480 14.95 -4.58 17.22
C ILE A 480 14.92 -5.79 18.14
N ASN A 481 14.26 -5.66 19.28
CA ASN A 481 13.92 -6.75 20.19
C ASN A 481 12.41 -6.86 20.28
N MET A 482 11.87 -8.04 20.03
CA MET A 482 10.43 -8.28 20.06
C MET A 482 10.08 -9.56 20.78
N ASN A 483 8.89 -9.58 21.39
CA ASN A 483 8.28 -10.79 21.92
C ASN A 483 6.82 -10.92 21.45
N GLY A 484 6.27 -12.13 21.60
CA GLY A 484 4.87 -12.44 21.28
C GLY A 484 4.63 -12.96 19.86
N PHE A 485 5.66 -13.14 19.05
CA PHE A 485 5.55 -13.84 17.77
C PHE A 485 5.61 -15.37 17.95
N LYS A 486 5.13 -16.09 16.94
CA LYS A 486 5.13 -17.55 16.92
C LYS A 486 6.59 -18.09 16.96
N PRO A 487 6.94 -18.96 17.92
CA PRO A 487 8.25 -19.60 17.96
C PRO A 487 8.62 -20.28 16.64
N ALA A 488 9.91 -20.24 16.30
CA ALA A 488 10.50 -20.76 15.07
C ALA A 488 9.95 -20.15 13.76
N SER A 489 9.13 -19.10 13.83
CA SER A 489 8.67 -18.38 12.64
C SER A 489 9.67 -17.31 12.21
N LYS A 490 9.60 -16.94 10.93
CA LYS A 490 10.41 -15.88 10.34
C LYS A 490 9.73 -14.53 10.56
N VAL A 491 10.51 -13.53 10.96
CA VAL A 491 10.12 -12.13 11.02
C VAL A 491 10.92 -11.37 9.97
N GLU A 492 10.29 -10.49 9.23
CA GLU A 492 10.89 -9.67 8.21
C GLU A 492 10.84 -8.19 8.59
N VAL A 493 11.93 -7.48 8.31
CA VAL A 493 12.06 -6.05 8.59
C VAL A 493 12.25 -5.29 7.29
N TRP A 494 11.43 -4.26 7.10
CA TRP A 494 11.36 -3.45 5.90
C TRP A 494 11.50 -1.97 6.22
N LEU A 495 12.13 -1.22 5.32
CA LEU A 495 12.15 0.23 5.30
C LEU A 495 11.25 0.73 4.17
N PHE A 496 10.43 1.74 4.47
CA PHE A 496 9.50 2.36 3.53
C PHE A 496 9.72 3.88 3.44
N SER A 497 10.10 4.34 2.38
CA SER A 497 9.72 5.41 1.47
C SER A 497 9.73 4.82 0.05
N THR A 498 10.83 4.19 -0.33
CA THR A 498 10.89 3.18 -1.39
C THR A 498 11.02 1.83 -0.70
N PRO A 499 10.07 0.90 -0.83
CA PRO A 499 10.08 -0.34 -0.06
C PRO A 499 11.36 -1.14 -0.25
N ARG A 500 12.13 -1.32 0.83
CA ARG A 500 13.36 -2.14 0.86
C ARG A 500 13.32 -3.09 2.03
N ARG A 501 13.59 -4.36 1.77
CA ARG A 501 13.77 -5.35 2.83
C ARG A 501 15.14 -5.16 3.47
N LEU A 502 15.16 -4.82 4.76
CA LEU A 502 16.39 -4.68 5.52
C LEU A 502 16.96 -6.03 5.96
N GLY A 503 16.08 -7.02 6.15
CA GLY A 503 16.50 -8.36 6.55
C GLY A 503 15.38 -9.18 7.17
N SER A 504 15.77 -10.30 7.78
CA SER A 504 14.85 -11.16 8.53
C SER A 504 15.58 -11.82 9.71
N ALA A 505 14.80 -12.21 10.73
CA ALA A 505 15.27 -12.98 11.87
C ALA A 505 14.29 -14.13 12.17
N ILE A 506 14.77 -15.15 12.88
CA ILE A 506 13.94 -16.27 13.35
C ILE A 506 13.58 -16.02 14.81
N VAL A 507 12.31 -16.22 15.15
CA VAL A 507 11.81 -16.15 16.53
C VAL A 507 12.33 -17.34 17.32
N GLY A 508 12.92 -17.09 18.48
CA GLY A 508 13.39 -18.13 19.39
C GLY A 508 12.26 -19.02 19.91
N LYS A 509 12.64 -20.14 20.55
CA LYS A 509 11.69 -21.06 21.17
C LYS A 509 10.89 -20.40 22.31
N ASP A 510 11.43 -19.34 22.89
CA ASP A 510 10.85 -18.49 23.93
C ASP A 510 9.88 -17.42 23.38
N GLY A 511 9.66 -17.38 22.08
CA GLY A 511 8.83 -16.37 21.42
C GLY A 511 9.50 -15.01 21.27
N GLN A 512 10.81 -14.89 21.58
CA GLN A 512 11.57 -13.66 21.45
C GLN A 512 12.34 -13.61 20.13
N MET A 513 12.52 -12.42 19.60
CA MET A 513 13.35 -12.13 18.44
C MET A 513 14.25 -10.93 18.73
N SER A 514 15.52 -11.05 18.47
CA SER A 514 16.50 -9.96 18.45
C SER A 514 17.15 -9.90 17.08
N GLY A 515 17.30 -8.69 16.55
CA GLY A 515 17.96 -8.48 15.27
C GLY A 515 18.56 -7.08 15.13
N SER A 516 19.60 -6.99 14.33
CA SER A 516 20.23 -5.72 13.94
C SER A 516 20.17 -5.63 12.41
N PHE A 517 19.64 -4.49 11.91
CA PHE A 517 19.37 -4.30 10.49
C PHE A 517 20.01 -3.00 10.02
N ALA A 518 20.89 -3.09 9.03
CA ALA A 518 21.58 -1.93 8.49
C ALA A 518 20.63 -1.07 7.63
N ILE A 519 20.71 0.23 7.81
CA ILE A 519 20.02 1.21 6.97
C ILE A 519 20.88 1.41 5.70
N PRO A 520 20.31 1.26 4.49
CA PRO A 520 21.06 1.50 3.26
C PRO A 520 21.70 2.89 3.21
N ALA A 521 22.93 2.97 2.70
CA ALA A 521 23.69 4.23 2.68
C ALA A 521 23.01 5.35 1.88
N GLU A 522 22.24 4.98 0.85
CA GLU A 522 21.57 5.88 -0.09
C GLU A 522 20.15 6.27 0.33
N VAL A 523 19.77 6.09 1.59
CA VAL A 523 18.45 6.50 2.08
C VAL A 523 18.37 8.02 2.18
N GLU A 524 17.37 8.59 1.53
CA GLU A 524 17.10 10.03 1.55
C GLU A 524 16.73 10.51 2.95
N SER A 525 17.05 11.79 3.24
CA SER A 525 16.64 12.43 4.49
C SER A 525 15.13 12.72 4.48
N GLY A 526 14.47 12.57 5.63
CA GLY A 526 13.04 12.83 5.77
C GLY A 526 12.29 11.79 6.58
N PRO A 527 10.95 11.78 6.52
CA PRO A 527 10.11 10.82 7.21
C PRO A 527 10.10 9.48 6.46
N HIS A 528 10.39 8.42 7.18
CA HIS A 528 10.36 7.04 6.71
C HIS A 528 9.56 6.16 7.67
N ARG A 529 9.36 4.90 7.32
CA ARG A 529 8.66 3.92 8.15
C ARG A 529 9.44 2.62 8.20
N ILE A 530 9.52 2.03 9.38
CA ILE A 530 10.04 0.66 9.56
C ILE A 530 8.84 -0.24 9.79
N ALA A 531 8.74 -1.31 9.02
CA ALA A 531 7.72 -2.34 9.21
C ALA A 531 8.35 -3.65 9.62
N ILE A 532 7.76 -4.30 10.62
CA ILE A 532 8.20 -5.57 11.19
C ILE A 532 7.04 -6.55 11.06
N LYS A 533 7.16 -7.50 10.13
CA LYS A 533 6.11 -8.46 9.78
C LYS A 533 6.47 -9.86 10.30
N GLY A 534 5.56 -10.48 11.02
CA GLY A 534 5.72 -11.84 11.54
C GLY A 534 4.38 -12.56 11.71
N LYS A 535 4.43 -13.80 12.20
CA LYS A 535 3.23 -14.57 12.54
C LYS A 535 3.06 -14.62 14.06
N LEU A 536 1.81 -14.48 14.52
CA LEU A 536 1.43 -14.70 15.91
C LEU A 536 1.30 -16.18 16.24
N PRO A 537 1.28 -16.57 17.53
CA PRO A 537 1.05 -17.97 17.95
C PRO A 537 -0.23 -18.58 17.37
N ASN A 538 -1.28 -17.77 17.17
CA ASN A 538 -2.55 -18.18 16.55
C ASN A 538 -2.49 -18.27 15.01
N GLY A 539 -1.30 -18.11 14.41
CA GLY A 539 -1.09 -18.18 12.96
C GLY A 539 -1.41 -16.91 12.17
N LYS A 540 -2.10 -15.92 12.76
CA LYS A 540 -2.39 -14.65 12.08
C LYS A 540 -1.10 -13.86 11.81
N SER A 541 -1.05 -13.17 10.66
CA SER A 541 0.03 -12.22 10.36
C SER A 541 -0.13 -10.98 11.23
N ALA A 542 0.98 -10.46 11.75
CA ALA A 542 1.02 -9.18 12.43
C ALA A 542 2.12 -8.31 11.82
N THR A 543 1.83 -7.03 11.61
CA THR A 543 2.77 -6.06 11.08
C THR A 543 2.80 -4.82 11.97
N PHE A 544 3.88 -4.63 12.71
CA PHE A 544 4.18 -3.37 13.37
C PHE A 544 4.74 -2.39 12.36
N THR A 545 4.23 -1.16 12.37
CA THR A 545 4.75 -0.03 11.58
C THR A 545 5.13 1.09 12.52
N LEU A 546 6.36 1.58 12.41
CA LEU A 546 6.89 2.72 13.15
C LEU A 546 7.34 3.81 12.18
N GLY A 547 6.92 5.04 12.41
CA GLY A 547 7.48 6.21 11.75
C GLY A 547 8.84 6.57 12.35
N VAL A 548 9.83 6.76 11.49
CA VAL A 548 11.21 7.14 11.86
C VAL A 548 11.64 8.36 11.05
N ALA A 549 12.57 9.15 11.58
CA ALA A 549 13.20 10.23 10.85
C ALA A 549 14.55 9.77 10.30
N MET A 550 14.84 10.07 9.03
CA MET A 550 16.15 9.82 8.42
C MET A 550 16.91 11.13 8.20
N GLY A 551 18.24 11.06 8.31
CA GLY A 551 19.15 12.18 8.07
C GLY A 551 19.45 13.03 9.33
N ASP A 552 20.23 14.10 9.12
CA ASP A 552 20.64 14.99 10.20
C ASP A 552 19.46 15.80 10.75
N VAL A 553 19.56 16.18 12.03
CA VAL A 553 18.63 17.14 12.63
C VAL A 553 18.76 18.46 11.84
N PRO A 554 17.66 19.01 11.31
CA PRO A 554 17.73 20.31 10.65
C PRO A 554 18.37 21.32 11.62
N LYS A 555 19.51 21.87 11.23
CA LYS A 555 20.11 22.94 11.99
C LYS A 555 19.19 24.15 11.89
N THR A 556 18.41 24.42 12.92
CA THR A 556 17.66 25.66 13.03
C THR A 556 18.69 26.80 12.99
N SER A 557 18.62 27.62 11.95
CA SER A 557 19.56 28.73 11.82
C SER A 557 19.43 29.63 13.07
N THR A 558 20.53 30.16 13.52
CA THR A 558 20.56 31.11 14.67
C THR A 558 19.56 32.26 14.46
N LEU A 559 19.30 32.60 13.20
CA LEU A 559 18.31 33.62 12.80
C LEU A 559 16.88 33.20 13.16
N THR A 560 16.50 31.92 12.94
CA THR A 560 15.17 31.40 13.29
C THR A 560 14.98 31.36 14.81
N ARG A 561 16.03 31.02 15.57
CA ARG A 561 15.97 31.09 17.04
C ARG A 561 15.82 32.51 17.55
N MET A 562 16.47 33.49 16.92
CA MET A 562 16.31 34.93 17.26
C MET A 562 14.89 35.42 16.88
N LEU A 563 14.33 35.03 15.73
CA LEU A 563 12.99 35.44 15.31
C LEU A 563 11.89 34.89 16.22
N ILE A 564 12.10 33.72 16.83
CA ILE A 564 11.14 33.13 17.80
C ILE A 564 11.34 33.77 19.20
N ALA A 565 12.56 34.12 19.59
CA ALA A 565 12.84 34.70 20.88
C ALA A 565 12.42 36.18 21.00
N ILE A 566 12.50 36.95 19.90
CA ILE A 566 12.16 38.39 19.90
C ILE A 566 10.69 38.66 20.26
N PRO A 567 9.67 37.96 19.71
CA PRO A 567 8.27 38.17 20.09
C PRO A 567 7.98 37.81 21.56
N ILE A 568 8.65 36.78 22.10
CA ILE A 568 8.46 36.35 23.49
C ILE A 568 9.09 37.41 24.43
N ALA A 569 10.27 37.91 24.12
CA ALA A 569 10.90 38.97 24.89
C ALA A 569 10.09 40.28 24.84
N LEU A 570 9.53 40.62 23.67
CA LEU A 570 8.68 41.80 23.50
C LEU A 570 7.36 41.69 24.28
N SER A 571 6.74 40.50 24.30
CA SER A 571 5.51 40.26 25.07
C SER A 571 5.73 40.33 26.58
N VAL A 572 6.89 39.87 27.09
CA VAL A 572 7.26 40.00 28.50
C VAL A 572 7.53 41.48 28.88
N VAL A 573 8.22 42.22 28.02
CA VAL A 573 8.49 43.67 28.25
C VAL A 573 7.19 44.48 28.20
N ILE A 574 6.27 44.21 27.24
CA ILE A 574 4.98 44.86 27.17
C ILE A 574 4.12 44.50 28.39
N GLY A 575 4.11 43.22 28.81
CA GLY A 575 3.39 42.75 29.99
C GLY A 575 3.86 43.39 31.31
N LEU A 576 5.14 43.80 31.41
CA LEU A 576 5.72 44.49 32.58
C LEU A 576 5.52 46.01 32.56
N ILE A 577 5.48 46.64 31.38
CA ILE A 577 5.39 48.09 31.21
C ILE A 577 3.95 48.59 31.32
N VAL A 578 2.97 47.86 30.76
CA VAL A 578 1.57 48.29 30.73
C VAL A 578 0.93 48.43 32.11
N PRO A 579 1.13 47.54 33.08
CA PRO A 579 0.59 47.72 34.43
C PRO A 579 1.21 48.94 35.17
N ASN A 580 2.50 49.24 34.92
CA ASN A 580 3.16 50.36 35.54
C ASN A 580 2.71 51.71 34.98
N GLN A 581 2.38 51.81 33.72
CA GLN A 581 1.85 53.03 33.11
C GLN A 581 0.40 53.32 33.57
N ILE A 582 -0.41 52.28 33.72
CA ILE A 582 -1.77 52.44 34.23
C ILE A 582 -1.76 52.86 35.71
N ARG A 583 -0.84 52.36 36.54
CA ARG A 583 -0.66 52.80 37.94
C ARG A 583 -0.20 54.24 38.05
N ARG A 584 0.69 54.74 37.16
CA ARG A 584 1.14 56.14 37.15
C ARG A 584 0.04 57.13 36.74
N ARG A 585 -0.81 56.77 35.77
CA ARG A 585 -1.95 57.62 35.36
C ARG A 585 -3.03 57.73 36.43
N ARG A 586 -3.23 56.70 37.27
CA ARG A 586 -4.18 56.78 38.40
C ARG A 586 -3.64 57.60 39.61
N LYS A 587 -2.32 57.80 39.75
CA LYS A 587 -1.74 58.69 40.79
C LYS A 587 -1.73 60.17 40.40
N ASN A 588 -1.89 60.51 39.14
CA ASN A 588 -1.92 61.91 38.66
C ASN A 588 -3.36 62.40 38.38
N ALA A 589 -4.39 61.61 38.74
CA ALA A 589 -5.80 61.97 38.60
C ALA A 589 -6.56 61.97 39.95
N LEU A 590 -5.84 62.05 41.08
CA LEU A 590 -6.26 62.43 42.41
C LEU A 590 -5.37 63.59 42.82
#